data_b0d7acf244644281df9d8d640d230203
#
_entry.id   b0d7acf244644281df9d8d640d230203
#
_cell.length_a   1.000
_cell.length_b   1.000
_cell.length_c   1.000
_cell.angle_alpha   90.00
_cell.angle_beta   90.00
_cell.angle_gamma   90.00
#
_symmetry.space_group_name_H-M   'P 1'
#
loop_
_entity.id
_entity.type
_entity.pdbx_description
1 polymer ?
#
loop_
_entity_poly.entity_id
_entity_poly.type
_entity_poly.pdbx_seq_one_letter_code
_entity_poly.pdbx_strand_id
1 'polypeptide(L)'
;MIMNCKDFFAGKKILIMGLGILGRGVNVAKFLAERRAELTITDLKTEEQLASSLKKLKKIPNIKYVLGRHDLADFSGKDMVIKAAGVPLNSPYIAEAIKNKIPVEMDASLFVKLTTTWTLNVQVVGITGARGKSTVTHLIYAILEEAFKKAKQKVYLGGNVRGLASLPLLKKVKDGDVVVMELDSWQLQGFGEAKISPNIAVFTTFLPDHQNYYKNDMERYFSDKANIYRWQKRGDWLIAGSGAAKVIKEKDKNGAKWKTAKMSKKNIPHGWKIKLLGGHNLINIALAVEVARKLGIKEAVIKKTVENFKGLPGRLEFIRETKGVKYYNDTTATTPEAALAALDSLKEYKGKIILIGGGADKNLEYKEYAQEVKKYIKALILFKGAATDKIISALGKTKFPVESVDSMEKAMEIARANSKKGDIILLS
;
A
#
# COMPACT_ATOMS: atom_id res chain seq x y z
N MET A 1 17.82 13.70 -29.84
CA MET A 1 18.63 13.83 -28.60
C MET A 1 17.82 13.17 -27.47
N ILE A 2 18.24 12.02 -26.97
CA ILE A 2 17.55 11.35 -25.86
C ILE A 2 17.77 12.25 -24.63
N MET A 3 16.70 12.90 -24.17
CA MET A 3 16.75 13.78 -23.00
C MET A 3 17.12 12.94 -21.78
N ASN A 4 18.26 13.22 -21.17
CA ASN A 4 18.77 12.49 -19.99
C ASN A 4 18.04 12.97 -18.74
N CYS A 5 17.85 12.09 -17.76
CA CYS A 5 17.29 12.40 -16.44
C CYS A 5 17.98 13.61 -15.74
N LYS A 6 19.27 13.85 -16.03
CA LYS A 6 20.02 14.99 -15.48
C LYS A 6 19.51 16.32 -16.03
N ASP A 7 19.22 16.38 -17.31
CA ASP A 7 18.93 17.63 -18.00
C ASP A 7 17.45 18.05 -17.87
N PHE A 8 16.56 17.08 -17.64
CA PHE A 8 15.12 17.34 -17.54
C PHE A 8 14.74 18.25 -16.36
N PHE A 9 15.39 18.09 -15.21
CA PHE A 9 15.06 18.82 -13.98
C PHE A 9 16.00 20.01 -13.73
N ALA A 10 17.12 20.13 -14.42
CA ALA A 10 18.12 21.16 -14.18
C ALA A 10 17.55 22.57 -14.40
N GLY A 11 17.71 23.45 -13.40
CA GLY A 11 17.22 24.82 -13.41
C GLY A 11 15.71 24.98 -13.27
N LYS A 12 14.94 23.89 -13.22
CA LYS A 12 13.48 23.98 -13.05
C LYS A 12 13.11 24.38 -11.63
N LYS A 13 12.20 25.32 -11.52
CA LYS A 13 11.57 25.76 -10.26
C LYS A 13 10.44 24.80 -9.88
N ILE A 14 10.72 23.88 -8.96
CA ILE A 14 9.79 22.83 -8.57
C ILE A 14 9.27 23.07 -7.16
N LEU A 15 7.94 23.08 -7.02
CA LEU A 15 7.26 23.09 -5.72
C LEU A 15 6.92 21.66 -5.30
N ILE A 16 7.39 21.24 -4.13
CA ILE A 16 6.97 20.00 -3.49
C ILE A 16 5.90 20.34 -2.46
N MET A 17 4.67 19.88 -2.67
CA MET A 17 3.54 20.08 -1.77
C MET A 17 3.33 18.82 -0.92
N GLY A 18 3.72 18.89 0.35
CA GLY A 18 3.68 17.78 1.30
C GLY A 18 5.01 17.02 1.39
N LEU A 19 5.89 17.45 2.32
CA LEU A 19 7.14 16.73 2.65
C LEU A 19 6.84 15.44 3.41
N GLY A 20 5.94 15.53 4.39
CA GLY A 20 5.54 14.44 5.25
C GLY A 20 6.67 13.88 6.13
N ILE A 21 6.35 12.87 6.94
CA ILE A 21 7.25 12.25 7.92
C ILE A 21 7.72 10.84 7.53
N LEU A 22 7.13 10.24 6.49
CA LEU A 22 7.39 8.85 6.10
C LEU A 22 8.56 8.69 5.11
N GLY A 23 9.26 9.77 4.75
CA GLY A 23 10.49 9.76 3.96
C GLY A 23 10.30 9.87 2.45
N ARG A 24 9.09 9.69 1.88
CA ARG A 24 8.87 9.80 0.42
C ARG A 24 9.19 11.20 -0.09
N GLY A 25 8.60 12.24 0.48
CA GLY A 25 8.87 13.64 0.09
C GLY A 25 10.34 14.01 0.25
N VAL A 26 10.99 13.52 1.31
CA VAL A 26 12.45 13.68 1.52
C VAL A 26 13.24 13.07 0.36
N ASN A 27 12.91 11.85 -0.07
CA ASN A 27 13.62 11.17 -1.14
C ASN A 27 13.39 11.83 -2.51
N VAL A 28 12.17 12.35 -2.74
CA VAL A 28 11.86 13.17 -3.94
C VAL A 28 12.69 14.45 -3.92
N ALA A 29 12.71 15.18 -2.79
CA ALA A 29 13.49 16.42 -2.66
C ALA A 29 14.99 16.20 -2.89
N LYS A 30 15.58 15.16 -2.29
CA LYS A 30 16.97 14.77 -2.52
C LYS A 30 17.25 14.49 -3.99
N PHE A 31 16.41 13.69 -4.62
CA PHE A 31 16.56 13.34 -6.03
C PHE A 31 16.54 14.58 -6.93
N LEU A 32 15.58 15.50 -6.71
CA LEU A 32 15.46 16.71 -7.52
C LEU A 32 16.62 17.68 -7.30
N ALA A 33 17.05 17.86 -6.05
CA ALA A 33 18.21 18.68 -5.73
C ALA A 33 19.51 18.15 -6.39
N GLU A 34 19.73 16.83 -6.38
CA GLU A 34 20.82 16.19 -7.11
C GLU A 34 20.74 16.39 -8.64
N ARG A 35 19.56 16.73 -9.15
CA ARG A 35 19.30 17.08 -10.54
C ARG A 35 19.31 18.59 -10.79
N ARG A 36 19.78 19.38 -9.82
CA ARG A 36 19.92 20.84 -9.90
C ARG A 36 18.61 21.57 -10.11
N ALA A 37 17.48 21.02 -9.60
CA ALA A 37 16.21 21.75 -9.54
C ALA A 37 16.27 22.81 -8.43
N GLU A 38 15.60 23.93 -8.64
CA GLU A 38 15.33 24.95 -7.62
C GLU A 38 14.10 24.55 -6.82
N LEU A 39 14.27 24.25 -5.52
CA LEU A 39 13.21 23.64 -4.73
C LEU A 39 12.53 24.64 -3.79
N THR A 40 11.20 24.62 -3.83
CA THR A 40 10.34 25.13 -2.76
C THR A 40 9.60 23.94 -2.15
N ILE A 41 9.63 23.79 -0.82
CA ILE A 41 8.90 22.73 -0.10
C ILE A 41 7.87 23.39 0.81
N THR A 42 6.61 23.00 0.65
CA THR A 42 5.52 23.48 1.51
C THR A 42 4.78 22.31 2.17
N ASP A 43 4.44 22.46 3.45
CA ASP A 43 3.68 21.46 4.23
C ASP A 43 2.83 22.17 5.29
N LEU A 44 1.63 21.66 5.58
CA LEU A 44 0.78 22.13 6.67
C LEU A 44 1.32 21.80 8.06
N LYS A 45 2.23 20.84 8.16
CA LYS A 45 2.93 20.52 9.40
C LYS A 45 3.98 21.57 9.72
N THR A 46 4.13 21.85 11.02
CA THR A 46 5.14 22.78 11.53
C THR A 46 6.55 22.21 11.40
N GLU A 47 7.55 23.06 11.62
CA GLU A 47 8.96 22.66 11.61
C GLU A 47 9.24 21.56 12.64
N GLU A 48 8.68 21.66 13.85
CA GLU A 48 8.82 20.66 14.91
C GLU A 48 8.25 19.31 14.49
N GLN A 49 7.07 19.30 13.88
CA GLN A 49 6.43 18.08 13.38
C GLN A 49 7.22 17.43 12.25
N LEU A 50 7.96 18.22 11.47
CA LEU A 50 8.79 17.77 10.36
C LEU A 50 10.28 17.62 10.70
N ALA A 51 10.71 17.84 11.94
CA ALA A 51 12.12 17.88 12.35
C ALA A 51 12.93 16.67 11.84
N SER A 52 12.37 15.45 11.92
CA SER A 52 13.02 14.23 11.43
C SER A 52 13.23 14.21 9.91
N SER A 53 12.34 14.84 9.14
CA SER A 53 12.43 14.97 7.68
C SER A 53 13.40 16.09 7.29
N LEU A 54 13.33 17.24 7.96
CA LEU A 54 14.19 18.40 7.73
C LEU A 54 15.65 18.07 8.05
N LYS A 55 15.91 17.35 9.15
CA LYS A 55 17.26 16.86 9.49
C LYS A 55 17.93 16.11 8.33
N LYS A 56 17.15 15.34 7.55
CA LYS A 56 17.65 14.57 6.40
C LYS A 56 17.95 15.44 5.17
N LEU A 57 17.42 16.67 5.12
CA LEU A 57 17.61 17.64 4.04
C LEU A 57 18.61 18.74 4.39
N LYS A 58 19.07 18.85 5.66
CA LYS A 58 19.93 19.93 6.17
C LYS A 58 21.20 20.19 5.34
N LYS A 59 21.73 19.15 4.68
CA LYS A 59 22.94 19.26 3.85
C LYS A 59 22.69 19.73 2.42
N ILE A 60 21.44 19.92 2.02
CA ILE A 60 21.07 20.37 0.68
C ILE A 60 20.88 21.89 0.72
N PRO A 61 21.70 22.65 0.02
CA PRO A 61 21.60 24.11 0.01
C PRO A 61 20.37 24.57 -0.83
N ASN A 62 19.96 25.81 -0.60
CA ASN A 62 19.02 26.55 -1.45
C ASN A 62 17.63 25.95 -1.60
N ILE A 63 17.13 25.24 -0.56
CA ILE A 63 15.71 24.86 -0.49
C ILE A 63 14.95 25.96 0.25
N LYS A 64 13.91 26.52 -0.40
CA LYS A 64 12.92 27.40 0.26
C LYS A 64 11.92 26.54 1.00
N TYR A 65 11.69 26.79 2.30
CA TYR A 65 10.68 26.10 3.11
C TYR A 65 9.54 27.04 3.46
N VAL A 66 8.30 26.54 3.32
CA VAL A 66 7.04 27.20 3.75
C VAL A 66 6.28 26.16 4.58
N LEU A 67 6.42 26.22 5.90
CA LEU A 67 5.96 25.19 6.84
C LEU A 67 4.84 25.76 7.75
N GLY A 68 3.93 24.86 8.19
CA GLY A 68 2.76 25.21 8.97
C GLY A 68 1.61 25.80 8.16
N ARG A 69 1.82 26.10 6.89
CA ARG A 69 0.83 26.65 5.96
C ARG A 69 1.20 26.38 4.51
N HIS A 70 0.30 26.76 3.61
CA HIS A 70 0.58 26.92 2.19
C HIS A 70 0.28 28.37 1.80
N ASP A 71 1.11 28.98 0.97
CA ASP A 71 0.90 30.32 0.43
C ASP A 71 0.55 30.22 -1.07
N LEU A 72 -0.57 30.83 -1.51
CA LEU A 72 -1.00 30.77 -2.91
C LEU A 72 0.06 31.31 -3.88
N ALA A 73 0.81 32.32 -3.46
CA ALA A 73 1.90 32.90 -4.26
C ALA A 73 2.98 31.88 -4.62
N ASP A 74 3.20 30.84 -3.81
CA ASP A 74 4.18 29.79 -4.12
C ASP A 74 3.72 28.88 -5.28
N PHE A 75 2.43 28.92 -5.65
CA PHE A 75 1.85 28.17 -6.77
C PHE A 75 1.79 28.98 -8.07
N SER A 76 2.64 29.99 -8.20
CA SER A 76 2.88 30.79 -9.40
C SER A 76 4.38 30.78 -9.74
N GLY A 77 4.73 31.01 -11.01
CA GLY A 77 6.12 31.09 -11.46
C GLY A 77 6.94 29.81 -11.22
N LYS A 78 6.29 28.65 -11.17
CA LYS A 78 6.92 27.33 -11.10
C LYS A 78 6.83 26.62 -12.43
N ASP A 79 7.81 25.74 -12.70
CA ASP A 79 7.77 24.87 -13.86
C ASP A 79 6.98 23.57 -13.58
N MET A 80 6.80 23.22 -12.29
CA MET A 80 6.09 22.00 -11.89
C MET A 80 5.72 22.05 -10.39
N VAL A 81 4.57 21.49 -10.05
CA VAL A 81 4.18 21.13 -8.69
C VAL A 81 4.20 19.61 -8.55
N ILE A 82 4.92 19.08 -7.56
CA ILE A 82 4.85 17.66 -7.19
C ILE A 82 4.11 17.55 -5.87
N LYS A 83 2.84 17.10 -5.93
CA LYS A 83 2.00 16.93 -4.75
C LYS A 83 2.17 15.56 -4.11
N ALA A 84 2.11 15.50 -2.78
CA ALA A 84 1.97 14.24 -2.06
C ALA A 84 0.62 13.57 -2.35
N ALA A 85 0.55 12.24 -2.27
CA ALA A 85 -0.65 11.48 -2.59
C ALA A 85 -1.89 11.93 -1.78
N GLY A 86 -1.73 12.21 -0.50
CA GLY A 86 -2.82 12.65 0.39
C GLY A 86 -3.31 14.08 0.18
N VAL A 87 -2.66 14.90 -0.67
CA VAL A 87 -3.15 16.25 -1.01
C VAL A 87 -4.33 16.12 -1.98
N PRO A 88 -5.52 16.62 -1.62
CA PRO A 88 -6.69 16.53 -2.49
C PRO A 88 -6.52 17.32 -3.80
N LEU A 89 -7.00 16.79 -4.92
CA LEU A 89 -6.97 17.48 -6.22
C LEU A 89 -7.83 18.76 -6.24
N ASN A 90 -8.88 18.81 -5.41
CA ASN A 90 -9.73 19.99 -5.25
C ASN A 90 -9.20 21.02 -4.22
N SER A 91 -7.93 20.91 -3.84
CA SER A 91 -7.27 21.90 -3.00
C SER A 91 -7.20 23.25 -3.72
N PRO A 92 -7.48 24.40 -3.04
CA PRO A 92 -7.39 25.73 -3.64
C PRO A 92 -5.98 26.01 -4.18
N TYR A 93 -4.97 25.47 -3.57
CA TYR A 93 -3.57 25.61 -4.00
C TYR A 93 -3.29 24.84 -5.32
N ILE A 94 -3.88 23.67 -5.48
CA ILE A 94 -3.80 22.91 -6.76
C ILE A 94 -4.59 23.66 -7.85
N ALA A 95 -5.76 24.22 -7.51
CA ALA A 95 -6.53 25.06 -8.44
C ALA A 95 -5.73 26.27 -8.91
N GLU A 96 -4.97 26.93 -8.01
CA GLU A 96 -4.09 28.05 -8.39
C GLU A 96 -2.96 27.62 -9.33
N ALA A 97 -2.32 26.47 -9.07
CA ALA A 97 -1.32 25.95 -9.99
C ALA A 97 -1.89 25.68 -11.39
N ILE A 98 -3.09 25.07 -11.47
CA ILE A 98 -3.78 24.78 -12.74
C ILE A 98 -4.15 26.08 -13.46
N LYS A 99 -4.66 27.08 -12.76
CA LYS A 99 -4.97 28.42 -13.28
C LYS A 99 -3.74 29.07 -13.91
N ASN A 100 -2.58 28.90 -13.28
CA ASN A 100 -1.29 29.38 -13.78
C ASN A 100 -0.65 28.45 -14.84
N LYS A 101 -1.38 27.44 -15.32
CA LYS A 101 -0.92 26.44 -16.31
C LYS A 101 0.34 25.65 -15.87
N ILE A 102 0.53 25.50 -14.56
CA ILE A 102 1.66 24.76 -14.00
C ILE A 102 1.29 23.27 -13.92
N PRO A 103 2.07 22.38 -14.50
CA PRO A 103 1.85 20.92 -14.39
C PRO A 103 1.84 20.46 -12.92
N VAL A 104 0.79 19.72 -12.55
CA VAL A 104 0.68 19.09 -11.23
C VAL A 104 0.93 17.60 -11.37
N GLU A 105 2.02 17.13 -10.80
CA GLU A 105 2.50 15.77 -10.94
C GLU A 105 2.52 15.04 -9.59
N MET A 106 2.65 13.73 -9.63
CA MET A 106 2.87 12.90 -8.45
C MET A 106 4.08 11.99 -8.67
N ASP A 107 4.80 11.65 -7.61
CA ASP A 107 6.02 10.84 -7.63
C ASP A 107 5.91 9.59 -8.51
N ALA A 108 4.88 8.78 -8.29
CA ALA A 108 4.71 7.50 -8.98
C ALA A 108 4.30 7.67 -10.46
N SER A 109 3.33 8.54 -10.76
CA SER A 109 2.88 8.77 -12.13
C SER A 109 3.95 9.50 -12.96
N LEU A 110 4.66 10.46 -12.37
CA LEU A 110 5.75 11.16 -13.06
C LEU A 110 6.89 10.19 -13.40
N PHE A 111 7.24 9.26 -12.51
CA PHE A 111 8.21 8.20 -12.83
C PHE A 111 7.79 7.42 -14.08
N VAL A 112 6.56 6.89 -14.11
CA VAL A 112 6.07 6.09 -15.26
C VAL A 112 5.97 6.93 -16.52
N LYS A 113 5.50 8.18 -16.42
CA LYS A 113 5.45 9.13 -17.54
C LYS A 113 6.84 9.35 -18.15
N LEU A 114 7.84 9.59 -17.32
CA LEU A 114 9.21 9.88 -17.79
C LEU A 114 9.89 8.63 -18.37
N THR A 115 9.72 7.44 -17.79
CA THR A 115 10.26 6.21 -18.40
C THR A 115 9.67 5.95 -19.77
N THR A 116 8.37 6.21 -19.96
CA THR A 116 7.71 6.11 -21.27
C THR A 116 8.21 7.19 -22.25
N THR A 117 8.31 8.44 -21.79
CA THR A 117 8.76 9.57 -22.62
C THR A 117 10.22 9.41 -23.07
N TRP A 118 11.07 8.84 -22.21
CA TRP A 118 12.47 8.61 -22.55
C TRP A 118 12.73 7.27 -23.26
N THR A 119 11.66 6.60 -23.69
CA THR A 119 11.72 5.33 -24.42
C THR A 119 12.50 4.23 -23.68
N LEU A 120 12.55 4.29 -22.36
CA LEU A 120 13.09 3.21 -21.55
C LEU A 120 12.11 2.04 -21.55
N ASN A 121 12.57 0.88 -21.97
CA ASN A 121 11.79 -0.35 -21.97
C ASN A 121 11.73 -0.96 -20.56
N VAL A 122 11.09 -0.24 -19.64
CA VAL A 122 10.85 -0.68 -18.24
C VAL A 122 9.44 -1.24 -18.13
N GLN A 123 9.33 -2.48 -17.67
CA GLN A 123 8.02 -3.09 -17.41
C GLN A 123 7.49 -2.61 -16.06
N VAL A 124 6.33 -1.98 -16.05
CA VAL A 124 5.67 -1.52 -14.82
C VAL A 124 4.53 -2.46 -14.47
N VAL A 125 4.61 -3.05 -13.27
CA VAL A 125 3.53 -3.84 -12.66
C VAL A 125 2.91 -2.98 -11.55
N GLY A 126 1.67 -2.55 -11.73
CA GLY A 126 0.94 -1.75 -10.75
C GLY A 126 -0.09 -2.58 -10.00
N ILE A 127 -0.13 -2.47 -8.67
CA ILE A 127 -1.05 -3.22 -7.82
C ILE A 127 -1.94 -2.27 -7.04
N THR A 128 -3.27 -2.39 -7.21
CA THR A 128 -4.27 -1.66 -6.43
C THR A 128 -5.33 -2.58 -5.83
N GLY A 129 -6.20 -2.01 -5.03
CA GLY A 129 -7.34 -2.63 -4.38
C GLY A 129 -7.55 -2.09 -2.97
N ALA A 130 -8.61 -2.52 -2.28
CA ALA A 130 -8.82 -2.18 -0.88
C ALA A 130 -7.90 -3.01 0.03
N ARG A 131 -7.86 -4.31 -0.13
CA ARG A 131 -7.05 -5.26 0.65
C ARG A 131 -6.14 -6.08 -0.27
N GLY A 132 -5.04 -6.62 0.28
CA GLY A 132 -4.13 -7.54 -0.43
C GLY A 132 -3.00 -6.86 -1.23
N LYS A 133 -3.04 -5.54 -1.47
CA LYS A 133 -2.02 -4.81 -2.25
C LYS A 133 -0.58 -5.16 -1.85
N SER A 134 -0.22 -4.92 -0.60
CA SER A 134 1.17 -5.11 -0.14
C SER A 134 1.61 -6.57 -0.23
N THR A 135 0.74 -7.52 0.12
CA THR A 135 1.06 -8.96 0.01
C THR A 135 1.36 -9.34 -1.44
N VAL A 136 0.50 -8.91 -2.39
CA VAL A 136 0.68 -9.18 -3.82
C VAL A 136 1.94 -8.50 -4.34
N THR A 137 2.16 -7.23 -4.02
CA THR A 137 3.34 -6.45 -4.42
C THR A 137 4.64 -7.12 -4.00
N HIS A 138 4.75 -7.52 -2.73
CA HIS A 138 5.99 -8.11 -2.23
C HIS A 138 6.18 -9.56 -2.67
N LEU A 139 5.09 -10.32 -2.88
CA LEU A 139 5.20 -11.66 -3.44
C LEU A 139 5.66 -11.63 -4.91
N ILE A 140 5.10 -10.72 -5.72
CA ILE A 140 5.59 -10.49 -7.10
C ILE A 140 7.07 -10.10 -7.06
N TYR A 141 7.43 -9.14 -6.22
CA TYR A 141 8.82 -8.70 -6.07
C TYR A 141 9.74 -9.87 -5.70
N ALA A 142 9.37 -10.69 -4.72
CA ALA A 142 10.16 -11.85 -4.30
C ALA A 142 10.33 -12.88 -5.42
N ILE A 143 9.28 -13.15 -6.21
CA ILE A 143 9.37 -14.08 -7.35
C ILE A 143 10.32 -13.53 -8.42
N LEU A 144 10.23 -12.25 -8.75
CA LEU A 144 11.09 -11.63 -9.76
C LEU A 144 12.53 -11.47 -9.26
N GLU A 145 12.73 -11.14 -7.99
CA GLU A 145 14.06 -11.07 -7.37
C GLU A 145 14.77 -12.43 -7.43
N GLU A 146 14.05 -13.53 -7.12
CA GLU A 146 14.61 -14.88 -7.25
C GLU A 146 14.90 -15.23 -8.71
N ALA A 147 13.99 -14.88 -9.63
CA ALA A 147 14.14 -15.15 -11.06
C ALA A 147 15.34 -14.43 -11.68
N PHE A 148 15.59 -13.17 -11.24
CA PHE A 148 16.61 -12.31 -11.84
C PHE A 148 17.97 -12.36 -11.13
N LYS A 149 18.15 -13.20 -10.10
CA LYS A 149 19.43 -13.34 -9.37
C LYS A 149 20.65 -13.55 -10.27
N LYS A 150 20.49 -14.26 -11.38
CA LYS A 150 21.56 -14.55 -12.35
C LYS A 150 21.36 -13.84 -13.69
N ALA A 151 20.36 -12.95 -13.79
CA ALA A 151 20.04 -12.21 -15.00
C ALA A 151 20.67 -10.79 -14.97
N LYS A 152 20.76 -10.17 -16.15
CA LYS A 152 21.11 -8.73 -16.25
C LYS A 152 19.97 -7.83 -15.75
N GLN A 153 18.75 -8.28 -15.89
CA GLN A 153 17.53 -7.61 -15.45
C GLN A 153 17.47 -7.48 -13.93
N LYS A 154 16.86 -6.40 -13.47
CA LYS A 154 16.61 -6.15 -12.04
C LYS A 154 15.14 -5.86 -11.79
N VAL A 155 14.71 -6.09 -10.56
CA VAL A 155 13.39 -5.70 -10.08
C VAL A 155 13.53 -4.64 -8.99
N TYR A 156 12.60 -3.67 -9.00
CA TYR A 156 12.54 -2.59 -8.02
C TYR A 156 11.14 -2.47 -7.45
N LEU A 157 11.05 -2.01 -6.20
CA LEU A 157 9.79 -1.62 -5.57
C LEU A 157 9.56 -0.11 -5.72
N GLY A 158 8.30 0.29 -5.94
CA GLY A 158 7.88 1.69 -6.02
C GLY A 158 6.46 1.91 -5.51
N GLY A 159 5.95 3.13 -5.72
CA GLY A 159 4.59 3.49 -5.33
C GLY A 159 4.42 3.67 -3.81
N ASN A 160 3.35 3.11 -3.23
CA ASN A 160 3.00 3.29 -1.82
C ASN A 160 3.73 2.35 -0.85
N VAL A 161 4.92 1.91 -1.20
CA VAL A 161 5.77 1.15 -0.28
C VAL A 161 6.41 2.12 0.73
N ARG A 162 6.33 1.79 2.02
CA ARG A 162 6.80 2.67 3.10
C ARG A 162 8.27 3.06 2.92
N GLY A 163 8.55 4.36 3.04
CA GLY A 163 9.90 4.91 2.96
C GLY A 163 10.49 5.01 1.56
N LEU A 164 9.80 4.49 0.53
CA LEU A 164 10.27 4.57 -0.85
C LEU A 164 9.61 5.73 -1.61
N ALA A 165 10.36 6.28 -2.55
CA ALA A 165 9.88 7.17 -3.60
C ALA A 165 10.21 6.56 -4.96
N SER A 166 9.36 6.81 -5.96
CA SER A 166 9.52 6.22 -7.28
C SER A 166 10.48 7.01 -8.17
N LEU A 167 10.43 8.35 -8.12
CA LEU A 167 11.31 9.20 -8.94
C LEU A 167 12.80 8.87 -8.82
N PRO A 168 13.38 8.59 -7.63
CA PRO A 168 14.77 8.18 -7.51
C PRO A 168 15.15 6.92 -8.28
N LEU A 169 14.18 6.07 -8.66
CA LEU A 169 14.42 4.88 -9.47
C LEU A 169 14.90 5.23 -10.88
N LEU A 170 14.58 6.43 -11.40
CA LEU A 170 15.10 6.93 -12.69
C LEU A 170 16.63 6.91 -12.79
N LYS A 171 17.33 6.88 -11.64
CA LYS A 171 18.81 6.74 -11.58
C LYS A 171 19.29 5.31 -11.79
N LYS A 172 18.42 4.33 -11.60
CA LYS A 172 18.78 2.92 -11.45
C LYS A 172 18.25 2.04 -12.57
N VAL A 173 17.02 2.33 -13.02
CA VAL A 173 16.33 1.48 -14.00
C VAL A 173 17.02 1.53 -15.36
N LYS A 174 17.03 0.39 -16.03
CA LYS A 174 17.57 0.17 -17.37
C LYS A 174 16.55 -0.58 -18.22
N ASP A 175 16.79 -0.66 -19.51
CA ASP A 175 15.98 -1.44 -20.43
C ASP A 175 15.89 -2.91 -19.97
N GLY A 176 14.67 -3.42 -19.96
CA GLY A 176 14.34 -4.77 -19.53
C GLY A 176 14.11 -4.93 -18.03
N ASP A 177 14.36 -3.90 -17.22
CA ASP A 177 14.07 -3.95 -15.78
C ASP A 177 12.56 -3.94 -15.50
N VAL A 178 12.18 -4.42 -14.31
CA VAL A 178 10.79 -4.45 -13.86
C VAL A 178 10.63 -3.58 -12.61
N VAL A 179 9.59 -2.75 -12.57
CA VAL A 179 9.21 -1.98 -11.38
C VAL A 179 7.85 -2.41 -10.89
N VAL A 180 7.79 -2.94 -9.67
CA VAL A 180 6.56 -3.39 -9.01
C VAL A 180 6.08 -2.29 -8.06
N MET A 181 4.90 -1.73 -8.34
CA MET A 181 4.39 -0.55 -7.66
C MET A 181 3.11 -0.85 -6.89
N GLU A 182 3.13 -0.64 -5.58
CA GLU A 182 1.87 -0.57 -4.82
C GLU A 182 1.23 0.80 -5.07
N LEU A 183 -0.03 0.83 -5.56
CA LEU A 183 -0.73 2.05 -5.91
C LEU A 183 -2.05 2.15 -5.15
N ASP A 184 -2.17 3.15 -4.29
CA ASP A 184 -3.46 3.49 -3.68
C ASP A 184 -4.33 4.33 -4.63
N SER A 185 -5.57 4.62 -4.23
CA SER A 185 -6.49 5.41 -5.06
C SER A 185 -6.01 6.85 -5.27
N TRP A 186 -5.35 7.42 -4.28
CA TRP A 186 -4.82 8.79 -4.38
C TRP A 186 -3.67 8.89 -5.39
N GLN A 187 -2.76 7.92 -5.39
CA GLN A 187 -1.67 7.88 -6.39
C GLN A 187 -2.22 7.68 -7.80
N LEU A 188 -3.27 6.86 -7.93
CA LEU A 188 -3.92 6.61 -9.22
C LEU A 188 -4.65 7.83 -9.80
N GLN A 189 -4.94 8.86 -9.01
CA GLN A 189 -5.36 10.17 -9.54
C GLN A 189 -4.30 10.74 -10.48
N GLY A 190 -3.02 10.73 -10.09
CA GLY A 190 -1.94 11.19 -10.96
C GLY A 190 -1.75 10.34 -12.22
N PHE A 191 -2.09 9.04 -12.18
CA PHE A 191 -2.12 8.20 -13.39
C PHE A 191 -3.27 8.60 -14.31
N GLY A 192 -4.43 8.95 -13.76
CA GLY A 192 -5.58 9.46 -14.51
C GLY A 192 -5.26 10.79 -15.21
N GLU A 193 -4.71 11.76 -14.47
CA GLU A 193 -4.30 13.06 -15.02
C GLU A 193 -3.25 12.91 -16.14
N ALA A 194 -2.29 12.02 -15.96
CA ALA A 194 -1.26 11.75 -16.96
C ALA A 194 -1.74 10.84 -18.10
N LYS A 195 -2.95 10.29 -18.05
CA LYS A 195 -3.52 9.32 -19.02
C LYS A 195 -2.58 8.15 -19.29
N ILE A 196 -2.05 7.54 -18.22
CA ILE A 196 -1.15 6.40 -18.28
C ILE A 196 -1.64 5.27 -17.35
N SER A 197 -1.27 4.05 -17.67
CA SER A 197 -1.47 2.87 -16.83
C SER A 197 -0.25 1.97 -16.85
N PRO A 198 -0.02 1.13 -15.81
CA PRO A 198 1.00 0.09 -15.83
C PRO A 198 0.77 -0.93 -16.97
N ASN A 199 1.87 -1.52 -17.47
CA ASN A 199 1.82 -2.60 -18.46
C ASN A 199 1.06 -3.83 -17.95
N ILE A 200 1.25 -4.16 -16.67
CA ILE A 200 0.46 -5.16 -15.97
C ILE A 200 -0.22 -4.49 -14.79
N ALA A 201 -1.53 -4.36 -14.86
CA ALA A 201 -2.38 -3.86 -13.80
C ALA A 201 -2.93 -5.02 -12.97
N VAL A 202 -2.81 -4.94 -11.64
CA VAL A 202 -3.40 -5.90 -10.72
C VAL A 202 -4.44 -5.21 -9.85
N PHE A 203 -5.68 -5.69 -9.88
CA PHE A 203 -6.76 -5.20 -9.05
C PHE A 203 -7.18 -6.30 -8.06
N THR A 204 -6.75 -6.19 -6.81
CA THR A 204 -6.92 -7.26 -5.81
C THR A 204 -8.36 -7.40 -5.34
N THR A 205 -8.89 -6.38 -4.66
CA THR A 205 -10.26 -6.33 -4.12
C THR A 205 -10.86 -4.93 -4.25
N PHE A 206 -12.19 -4.84 -4.29
CA PHE A 206 -12.91 -3.58 -4.17
C PHE A 206 -13.90 -3.68 -3.00
N LEU A 207 -13.64 -2.91 -1.95
CA LEU A 207 -14.40 -2.84 -0.70
C LEU A 207 -14.40 -1.39 -0.23
N PRO A 208 -15.34 -0.93 0.60
CA PRO A 208 -15.30 0.39 1.22
C PRO A 208 -13.96 0.63 1.92
N ASP A 209 -13.33 1.75 1.58
CA ASP A 209 -12.08 2.20 2.18
C ASP A 209 -11.94 3.72 1.94
N HIS A 210 -11.17 4.42 2.77
CA HIS A 210 -10.96 5.87 2.65
C HIS A 210 -12.25 6.72 2.61
N GLN A 211 -13.31 6.29 3.31
CA GLN A 211 -14.63 6.94 3.29
C GLN A 211 -14.58 8.43 3.69
N ASN A 212 -13.66 8.79 4.61
CA ASN A 212 -13.45 10.19 5.00
C ASN A 212 -13.03 11.07 3.83
N TYR A 213 -12.15 10.55 2.94
CA TYR A 213 -11.68 11.29 1.77
C TYR A 213 -12.73 11.34 0.66
N TYR A 214 -13.38 10.20 0.39
CA TYR A 214 -14.36 10.09 -0.69
C TYR A 214 -15.78 10.49 -0.28
N LYS A 215 -16.02 10.86 1.01
CA LYS A 215 -17.35 11.23 1.52
C LYS A 215 -18.42 10.20 1.17
N ASN A 216 -18.10 8.91 1.32
CA ASN A 216 -18.92 7.74 0.97
C ASN A 216 -19.23 7.60 -0.54
N ASP A 217 -18.61 8.39 -1.41
CA ASP A 217 -18.75 8.27 -2.87
C ASP A 217 -17.91 7.11 -3.39
N MET A 218 -18.54 5.94 -3.49
CA MET A 218 -17.92 4.71 -3.99
C MET A 218 -17.66 4.76 -5.51
N GLU A 219 -18.40 5.58 -6.26
CA GLU A 219 -18.17 5.73 -7.71
C GLU A 219 -16.89 6.50 -7.98
N ARG A 220 -16.69 7.60 -7.27
CA ARG A 220 -15.44 8.37 -7.33
C ARG A 220 -14.25 7.53 -6.87
N TYR A 221 -14.39 6.77 -5.78
CA TYR A 221 -13.35 5.86 -5.30
C TYR A 221 -13.01 4.78 -6.32
N PHE A 222 -14.02 4.19 -6.98
CA PHE A 222 -13.82 3.25 -8.07
C PHE A 222 -13.13 3.91 -9.27
N SER A 223 -13.60 5.09 -9.68
CA SER A 223 -13.06 5.84 -10.81
C SER A 223 -11.55 6.10 -10.67
N ASP A 224 -11.12 6.54 -9.47
CA ASP A 224 -9.70 6.76 -9.19
C ASP A 224 -8.90 5.46 -9.30
N LYS A 225 -9.40 4.35 -8.73
CA LYS A 225 -8.73 3.04 -8.83
C LYS A 225 -8.70 2.49 -10.25
N ALA A 226 -9.71 2.75 -11.05
CA ALA A 226 -9.81 2.26 -12.42
C ALA A 226 -8.73 2.86 -13.35
N ASN A 227 -8.11 3.99 -12.96
CA ASN A 227 -6.99 4.55 -13.70
C ASN A 227 -5.79 3.58 -13.78
N ILE A 228 -5.76 2.53 -12.96
CA ILE A 228 -4.71 1.50 -13.07
C ILE A 228 -4.77 0.74 -14.41
N TYR A 229 -5.93 0.66 -15.07
CA TYR A 229 -6.11 -0.07 -16.33
C TYR A 229 -6.73 0.75 -17.48
N ARG A 230 -7.39 1.86 -17.20
CA ARG A 230 -8.13 2.65 -18.22
C ARG A 230 -7.29 3.15 -19.39
N TRP A 231 -6.02 3.37 -19.15
CA TRP A 231 -5.07 3.91 -20.12
C TRP A 231 -4.10 2.86 -20.68
N GLN A 232 -4.38 1.57 -20.40
CA GLN A 232 -3.60 0.47 -20.96
C GLN A 232 -3.66 0.43 -22.47
N LYS A 233 -2.59 -0.09 -23.09
CA LYS A 233 -2.41 -0.20 -24.52
C LYS A 233 -2.55 -1.67 -24.98
N ARG A 234 -2.57 -1.87 -26.28
CA ARG A 234 -2.53 -3.23 -26.86
C ARG A 234 -1.28 -3.97 -26.37
N GLY A 235 -1.46 -5.12 -25.80
CA GLY A 235 -0.39 -5.94 -25.21
C GLY A 235 -0.33 -5.90 -23.69
N ASP A 236 -0.90 -4.87 -23.06
CA ASP A 236 -1.00 -4.77 -21.62
C ASP A 236 -2.03 -5.75 -21.02
N TRP A 237 -1.94 -6.01 -19.71
CA TRP A 237 -2.79 -6.96 -19.03
C TRP A 237 -3.46 -6.35 -17.79
N LEU A 238 -4.75 -6.66 -17.63
CA LEU A 238 -5.45 -6.50 -16.35
C LEU A 238 -5.62 -7.87 -15.69
N ILE A 239 -5.10 -8.02 -14.48
CA ILE A 239 -5.24 -9.23 -13.65
C ILE A 239 -6.07 -8.86 -12.43
N ALA A 240 -7.25 -9.44 -12.28
CA ALA A 240 -8.19 -9.04 -11.25
C ALA A 240 -8.64 -10.23 -10.38
N GLY A 241 -8.73 -10.02 -9.07
CA GLY A 241 -9.40 -10.94 -8.18
C GLY A 241 -10.87 -11.10 -8.58
N SER A 242 -11.46 -12.28 -8.35
CA SER A 242 -12.81 -12.60 -8.85
C SER A 242 -13.88 -11.58 -8.43
N GLY A 243 -13.81 -11.08 -7.18
CA GLY A 243 -14.70 -10.02 -6.69
C GLY A 243 -14.49 -8.68 -7.41
N ALA A 244 -13.23 -8.26 -7.56
CA ALA A 244 -12.90 -7.02 -8.27
C ALA A 244 -13.29 -7.09 -9.74
N ALA A 245 -13.07 -8.24 -10.42
CA ALA A 245 -13.45 -8.44 -11.80
C ALA A 245 -14.99 -8.31 -12.03
N LYS A 246 -15.80 -8.75 -11.05
CA LYS A 246 -17.25 -8.55 -11.10
C LYS A 246 -17.60 -7.07 -11.05
N VAL A 247 -17.04 -6.32 -10.10
CA VAL A 247 -17.27 -4.88 -9.96
C VAL A 247 -16.80 -4.10 -11.21
N ILE A 248 -15.64 -4.44 -11.76
CA ILE A 248 -15.13 -3.81 -12.99
C ILE A 248 -16.12 -4.02 -14.13
N LYS A 249 -16.64 -5.26 -14.31
CA LYS A 249 -17.62 -5.56 -15.36
C LYS A 249 -18.93 -4.78 -15.19
N GLU A 250 -19.37 -4.55 -13.97
CA GLU A 250 -20.61 -3.83 -13.65
C GLU A 250 -20.45 -2.31 -13.85
N LYS A 251 -19.34 -1.73 -13.34
CA LYS A 251 -19.15 -0.28 -13.29
C LYS A 251 -18.41 0.32 -14.49
N ASP A 252 -17.64 -0.48 -15.21
CA ASP A 252 -16.78 0.01 -16.30
C ASP A 252 -16.76 -0.97 -17.48
N LYS A 253 -17.92 -1.12 -18.13
CA LYS A 253 -18.12 -2.06 -19.25
C LYS A 253 -17.14 -1.87 -20.40
N ASN A 254 -16.67 -0.63 -20.60
CA ASN A 254 -15.78 -0.25 -21.71
C ASN A 254 -14.32 0.01 -21.27
N GLY A 255 -14.04 0.03 -19.98
CA GLY A 255 -12.75 0.45 -19.44
C GLY A 255 -11.64 -0.58 -19.59
N ALA A 256 -11.98 -1.85 -19.42
CA ALA A 256 -11.01 -2.95 -19.60
C ALA A 256 -11.00 -3.44 -21.05
N LYS A 257 -10.41 -2.64 -21.95
CA LYS A 257 -10.40 -2.90 -23.42
C LYS A 257 -9.49 -4.05 -23.83
N TRP A 258 -8.58 -4.48 -22.96
CA TRP A 258 -7.52 -5.43 -23.27
C TRP A 258 -7.67 -6.76 -22.51
N LYS A 259 -6.63 -7.57 -22.53
CA LYS A 259 -6.65 -8.92 -21.94
C LYS A 259 -6.88 -8.87 -20.41
N THR A 260 -8.01 -9.41 -19.94
CA THR A 260 -8.33 -9.51 -18.51
C THR A 260 -8.22 -10.96 -18.06
N ALA A 261 -7.38 -11.22 -17.04
CA ALA A 261 -7.32 -12.51 -16.34
C ALA A 261 -8.00 -12.39 -14.97
N LYS A 262 -9.02 -13.24 -14.75
CA LYS A 262 -9.77 -13.30 -13.50
C LYS A 262 -9.22 -14.39 -12.59
N MET A 263 -8.74 -14.01 -11.39
CA MET A 263 -8.10 -14.93 -10.45
C MET A 263 -8.98 -15.27 -9.26
N SER A 264 -8.91 -16.53 -8.87
CA SER A 264 -9.55 -17.09 -7.67
C SER A 264 -8.59 -18.09 -7.01
N LYS A 265 -8.96 -18.62 -5.83
CA LYS A 265 -8.19 -19.66 -5.15
C LYS A 265 -7.99 -20.94 -5.99
N LYS A 266 -8.87 -21.20 -6.95
CA LYS A 266 -8.81 -22.37 -7.86
C LYS A 266 -7.66 -22.26 -8.89
N ASN A 267 -7.07 -21.07 -9.06
CA ASN A 267 -5.96 -20.85 -10.00
C ASN A 267 -4.58 -21.20 -9.41
N ILE A 268 -4.52 -21.61 -8.15
CA ILE A 268 -3.29 -22.13 -7.54
C ILE A 268 -3.13 -23.59 -7.97
N PRO A 269 -1.97 -23.99 -8.49
CA PRO A 269 -1.72 -25.38 -8.86
C PRO A 269 -1.85 -26.31 -7.65
N HIS A 270 -2.40 -27.49 -7.89
CA HIS A 270 -2.57 -28.50 -6.86
C HIS A 270 -1.21 -28.96 -6.31
N GLY A 271 -1.14 -29.26 -5.01
CA GLY A 271 0.06 -29.79 -4.35
C GLY A 271 1.11 -28.74 -3.96
N TRP A 272 0.82 -27.44 -4.12
CA TRP A 272 1.71 -26.40 -3.58
C TRP A 272 1.54 -26.25 -2.07
N LYS A 273 2.67 -26.20 -1.34
CA LYS A 273 2.70 -26.06 0.13
C LYS A 273 2.67 -24.58 0.53
N ILE A 274 1.46 -24.03 0.68
CA ILE A 274 1.25 -22.62 1.00
C ILE A 274 1.40 -22.38 2.52
N LYS A 275 2.28 -21.45 2.90
CA LYS A 275 2.50 -21.05 4.31
C LYS A 275 1.61 -19.90 4.76
N LEU A 276 1.12 -19.08 3.82
CA LEU A 276 0.22 -17.96 4.14
C LEU A 276 -1.15 -18.47 4.56
N LEU A 277 -1.60 -18.06 5.73
CA LEU A 277 -2.91 -18.39 6.26
C LEU A 277 -4.02 -17.56 5.62
N GLY A 278 -5.23 -18.12 5.61
CA GLY A 278 -6.46 -17.45 5.17
C GLY A 278 -6.77 -17.56 3.68
N GLY A 279 -8.07 -17.79 3.40
CA GLY A 279 -8.57 -17.98 2.03
C GLY A 279 -8.35 -16.78 1.10
N HIS A 280 -8.29 -15.56 1.66
CA HIS A 280 -7.98 -14.35 0.91
C HIS A 280 -6.53 -14.35 0.38
N ASN A 281 -5.58 -14.94 1.11
CA ASN A 281 -4.19 -15.04 0.67
C ASN A 281 -4.03 -16.01 -0.50
N LEU A 282 -4.89 -17.00 -0.65
CA LEU A 282 -4.89 -17.85 -1.84
C LEU A 282 -5.19 -17.04 -3.11
N ILE A 283 -6.10 -16.05 -3.02
CA ILE A 283 -6.37 -15.15 -4.15
C ILE A 283 -5.16 -14.22 -4.40
N ASN A 284 -4.56 -13.67 -3.34
CA ASN A 284 -3.36 -12.86 -3.45
C ASN A 284 -2.20 -13.62 -4.15
N ILE A 285 -2.01 -14.88 -3.79
CA ILE A 285 -1.02 -15.76 -4.42
C ILE A 285 -1.37 -16.00 -5.89
N ALA A 286 -2.62 -16.33 -6.20
CA ALA A 286 -3.05 -16.56 -7.58
C ALA A 286 -2.80 -15.33 -8.48
N LEU A 287 -3.03 -14.11 -7.96
CA LEU A 287 -2.73 -12.86 -8.64
C LEU A 287 -1.22 -12.71 -8.92
N ALA A 288 -0.39 -12.94 -7.90
CA ALA A 288 1.07 -12.83 -8.05
C ALA A 288 1.65 -13.89 -9.01
N VAL A 289 1.15 -15.11 -8.93
CA VAL A 289 1.52 -16.22 -9.84
C VAL A 289 1.20 -15.86 -11.29
N GLU A 290 0.01 -15.31 -11.54
CA GLU A 290 -0.39 -14.95 -12.90
C GLU A 290 0.48 -13.80 -13.46
N VAL A 291 0.81 -12.79 -12.64
CA VAL A 291 1.77 -11.74 -13.04
C VAL A 291 3.11 -12.36 -13.45
N ALA A 292 3.64 -13.25 -12.63
CA ALA A 292 4.91 -13.90 -12.91
C ALA A 292 4.88 -14.74 -14.22
N ARG A 293 3.76 -15.42 -14.48
CA ARG A 293 3.54 -16.15 -15.75
C ARG A 293 3.49 -15.23 -16.95
N LYS A 294 2.80 -14.05 -16.84
CA LYS A 294 2.78 -13.04 -17.91
C LYS A 294 4.16 -12.45 -18.20
N LEU A 295 5.03 -12.41 -17.20
CA LEU A 295 6.43 -12.01 -17.34
C LEU A 295 7.36 -13.16 -17.78
N GLY A 296 6.82 -14.34 -18.09
CA GLY A 296 7.59 -15.48 -18.60
C GLY A 296 8.46 -16.18 -17.55
N ILE A 297 8.16 -16.02 -16.26
CA ILE A 297 8.94 -16.66 -15.20
C ILE A 297 8.65 -18.17 -15.14
N LYS A 298 9.71 -18.98 -15.04
CA LYS A 298 9.60 -20.44 -14.97
C LYS A 298 8.79 -20.89 -13.76
N GLU A 299 7.86 -21.82 -13.96
CA GLU A 299 6.95 -22.33 -12.92
C GLU A 299 7.67 -22.86 -11.68
N ALA A 300 8.84 -23.50 -11.86
CA ALA A 300 9.65 -23.99 -10.75
C ALA A 300 10.14 -22.87 -9.82
N VAL A 301 10.51 -21.70 -10.37
CA VAL A 301 10.92 -20.52 -9.59
C VAL A 301 9.72 -19.95 -8.85
N ILE A 302 8.57 -19.82 -9.55
CA ILE A 302 7.33 -19.33 -8.96
C ILE A 302 6.93 -20.21 -7.76
N LYS A 303 6.84 -21.53 -7.97
CA LYS A 303 6.49 -22.51 -6.93
C LYS A 303 7.42 -22.40 -5.72
N LYS A 304 8.75 -22.51 -5.96
CA LYS A 304 9.75 -22.40 -4.89
C LYS A 304 9.59 -21.15 -4.05
N THR A 305 9.38 -20.00 -4.70
CA THR A 305 9.27 -18.72 -4.00
C THR A 305 7.96 -18.63 -3.22
N VAL A 306 6.84 -19.03 -3.81
CA VAL A 306 5.53 -19.03 -3.14
C VAL A 306 5.53 -19.94 -1.91
N GLU A 307 6.08 -21.15 -2.02
CA GLU A 307 6.16 -22.11 -0.90
C GLU A 307 7.07 -21.62 0.24
N ASN A 308 8.03 -20.73 -0.05
CA ASN A 308 8.93 -20.16 0.93
C ASN A 308 8.51 -18.78 1.45
N PHE A 309 7.52 -18.16 0.82
CA PHE A 309 7.05 -16.83 1.23
C PHE A 309 6.30 -16.89 2.56
N LYS A 310 6.83 -16.24 3.58
CA LYS A 310 6.29 -16.23 4.95
C LYS A 310 5.29 -15.13 5.22
N GLY A 311 4.97 -14.29 4.23
CA GLY A 311 4.15 -13.09 4.41
C GLY A 311 4.97 -11.84 4.72
N LEU A 312 4.29 -10.82 5.21
CA LEU A 312 4.89 -9.53 5.53
C LEU A 312 4.85 -9.28 7.04
N PRO A 313 5.83 -8.55 7.58
CA PRO A 313 5.81 -8.14 8.98
C PRO A 313 4.49 -7.44 9.34
N GLY A 314 3.91 -7.82 10.47
CA GLY A 314 2.65 -7.26 10.97
C GLY A 314 1.39 -7.63 10.18
N ARG A 315 1.42 -8.64 9.29
CA ARG A 315 0.24 -9.13 8.53
C ARG A 315 0.04 -10.62 8.78
N LEU A 316 -0.66 -10.93 9.86
CA LEU A 316 -0.84 -12.29 10.39
C LEU A 316 0.49 -13.06 10.40
N GLU A 317 1.53 -12.37 10.78
CA GLU A 317 2.91 -12.83 10.78
C GLU A 317 3.12 -13.83 11.91
N PHE A 318 3.52 -15.05 11.55
CA PHE A 318 3.96 -16.01 12.56
C PHE A 318 5.31 -15.58 13.13
N ILE A 319 5.36 -15.26 14.42
CA ILE A 319 6.57 -14.80 15.09
C ILE A 319 7.36 -15.99 15.64
N ARG A 320 6.72 -16.83 16.44
CA ARG A 320 7.34 -18.00 17.06
C ARG A 320 6.32 -18.92 17.71
N GLU A 321 6.78 -20.10 18.08
CA GLU A 321 6.08 -20.97 19.02
C GLU A 321 6.95 -21.17 20.26
N THR A 322 6.37 -21.05 21.46
CA THR A 322 7.06 -21.24 22.73
C THR A 322 6.15 -22.00 23.67
N LYS A 323 6.66 -23.10 24.24
CA LYS A 323 5.87 -23.99 25.11
C LYS A 323 4.55 -24.47 24.49
N GLY A 324 4.54 -24.64 23.15
CA GLY A 324 3.36 -25.05 22.39
C GLY A 324 2.30 -23.95 22.22
N VAL A 325 2.60 -22.69 22.54
CA VAL A 325 1.76 -21.52 22.25
C VAL A 325 2.34 -20.79 21.05
N LYS A 326 1.50 -20.54 20.02
CA LYS A 326 1.88 -19.81 18.81
C LYS A 326 1.61 -18.32 18.95
N TYR A 327 2.53 -17.50 18.48
CA TYR A 327 2.44 -16.03 18.54
C TYR A 327 2.32 -15.47 17.12
N TYR A 328 1.28 -14.68 16.89
CA TYR A 328 1.03 -13.99 15.62
C TYR A 328 0.97 -12.48 15.82
N ASN A 329 1.60 -11.76 14.88
CA ASN A 329 1.58 -10.32 14.79
C ASN A 329 0.74 -9.88 13.58
N ASP A 330 -0.34 -9.15 13.83
CA ASP A 330 -1.23 -8.59 12.81
C ASP A 330 -1.47 -7.09 13.05
N THR A 331 -0.46 -6.38 13.52
CA THR A 331 -0.53 -4.95 13.88
C THR A 331 -0.87 -4.03 12.72
N THR A 332 -0.88 -4.51 11.48
CA THR A 332 -1.38 -3.75 10.32
C THR A 332 -2.89 -3.87 10.13
N ALA A 333 -3.58 -4.73 10.88
CA ALA A 333 -5.03 -4.72 11.00
C ALA A 333 -5.46 -3.52 11.84
N THR A 334 -6.03 -2.52 11.20
CA THR A 334 -6.42 -1.26 11.84
C THR A 334 -7.91 -0.98 11.74
N THR A 335 -8.70 -2.00 11.43
CA THR A 335 -10.16 -1.95 11.34
C THR A 335 -10.77 -3.25 11.87
N PRO A 336 -12.02 -3.23 12.36
CA PRO A 336 -12.75 -4.43 12.80
C PRO A 336 -12.73 -5.57 11.78
N GLU A 337 -12.98 -5.27 10.51
CA GLU A 337 -13.04 -6.27 9.43
C GLU A 337 -11.68 -6.93 9.18
N ALA A 338 -10.59 -6.18 9.37
CA ALA A 338 -9.24 -6.74 9.22
C ALA A 338 -8.93 -7.74 10.34
N ALA A 339 -9.25 -7.40 11.59
CA ALA A 339 -9.08 -8.30 12.72
C ALA A 339 -9.99 -9.55 12.61
N LEU A 340 -11.23 -9.38 12.12
CA LEU A 340 -12.13 -10.53 11.85
C LEU A 340 -11.55 -11.45 10.75
N ALA A 341 -10.94 -10.90 9.72
CA ALA A 341 -10.28 -11.68 8.69
C ALA A 341 -9.07 -12.48 9.22
N ALA A 342 -8.33 -11.92 10.19
CA ALA A 342 -7.27 -12.63 10.89
C ALA A 342 -7.83 -13.78 11.73
N LEU A 343 -8.91 -13.55 12.48
CA LEU A 343 -9.60 -14.57 13.27
C LEU A 343 -10.14 -15.70 12.38
N ASP A 344 -10.80 -15.38 11.25
CA ASP A 344 -11.27 -16.39 10.30
C ASP A 344 -10.12 -17.21 9.69
N SER A 345 -8.97 -16.58 9.47
CA SER A 345 -7.76 -17.27 8.99
C SER A 345 -7.20 -18.27 10.02
N LEU A 346 -7.55 -18.09 11.29
CA LEU A 346 -7.17 -18.93 12.42
C LEU A 346 -8.36 -19.75 12.97
N LYS A 347 -9.41 -19.95 12.20
CA LYS A 347 -10.66 -20.59 12.66
C LYS A 347 -10.50 -22.03 13.18
N GLU A 348 -9.46 -22.75 12.75
CA GLU A 348 -9.10 -24.06 13.30
C GLU A 348 -8.69 -24.01 14.79
N TYR A 349 -8.32 -22.79 15.28
CA TYR A 349 -7.99 -22.50 16.67
C TYR A 349 -9.14 -21.82 17.43
N LYS A 350 -10.37 -21.91 16.94
CA LYS A 350 -11.55 -21.33 17.58
C LYS A 350 -11.65 -21.77 19.05
N GLY A 351 -11.86 -20.79 19.95
CA GLY A 351 -11.87 -21.03 21.40
C GLY A 351 -10.49 -21.23 22.04
N LYS A 352 -9.40 -21.04 21.28
CA LYS A 352 -8.01 -21.14 21.73
C LYS A 352 -7.20 -19.87 21.45
N ILE A 353 -7.86 -18.78 21.02
CA ILE A 353 -7.20 -17.53 20.65
C ILE A 353 -7.28 -16.56 21.83
N ILE A 354 -6.13 -16.05 22.28
CA ILE A 354 -6.02 -14.89 23.15
C ILE A 354 -5.76 -13.69 22.24
N LEU A 355 -6.74 -12.78 22.14
CA LEU A 355 -6.66 -11.61 21.29
C LEU A 355 -6.18 -10.40 22.06
N ILE A 356 -5.14 -9.74 21.55
CA ILE A 356 -4.65 -8.44 22.05
C ILE A 356 -5.01 -7.40 20.99
N GLY A 357 -5.70 -6.32 21.39
CA GLY A 357 -6.14 -5.26 20.46
C GLY A 357 -6.54 -3.97 21.18
N GLY A 358 -7.46 -3.20 20.59
CA GLY A 358 -7.96 -1.94 21.18
C GLY A 358 -7.12 -0.72 20.85
N GLY A 359 -7.33 0.40 21.59
CA GLY A 359 -6.61 1.65 21.45
C GLY A 359 -7.44 2.80 20.88
N ALA A 360 -6.87 3.57 19.92
CA ALA A 360 -7.50 4.76 19.36
C ALA A 360 -8.68 4.45 18.45
N ASP A 361 -9.73 5.27 18.49
CA ASP A 361 -10.91 5.13 17.65
C ASP A 361 -10.74 5.88 16.30
N LYS A 362 -11.27 5.28 15.26
CA LYS A 362 -11.36 5.85 13.91
C LYS A 362 -12.81 6.14 13.49
N ASN A 363 -13.72 6.32 14.47
CA ASN A 363 -15.15 6.44 14.27
C ASN A 363 -15.75 5.24 13.51
N LEU A 364 -15.35 4.03 13.95
CA LEU A 364 -15.82 2.78 13.37
C LEU A 364 -16.94 2.17 14.21
N GLU A 365 -17.74 1.31 13.57
CA GLU A 365 -18.77 0.52 14.24
C GLU A 365 -18.19 -0.80 14.74
N TYR A 366 -18.46 -1.14 16.01
CA TYR A 366 -17.90 -2.32 16.66
C TYR A 366 -18.91 -3.42 16.99
N LYS A 367 -20.19 -3.24 16.67
CA LYS A 367 -21.25 -4.19 17.03
C LYS A 367 -21.04 -5.57 16.37
N GLU A 368 -20.79 -5.61 15.08
CA GLU A 368 -20.51 -6.85 14.35
C GLU A 368 -19.20 -7.49 14.82
N TYR A 369 -18.14 -6.68 14.97
CA TYR A 369 -16.87 -7.13 15.53
C TYR A 369 -17.03 -7.80 16.89
N ALA A 370 -17.75 -7.18 17.82
CA ALA A 370 -17.98 -7.70 19.15
C ALA A 370 -18.75 -9.03 19.14
N GLN A 371 -19.71 -9.21 18.23
CA GLN A 371 -20.45 -10.46 18.09
C GLN A 371 -19.58 -11.59 17.53
N GLU A 372 -18.80 -11.29 16.48
CA GLU A 372 -17.96 -12.27 15.82
C GLU A 372 -16.78 -12.69 16.69
N VAL A 373 -16.07 -11.74 17.34
CA VAL A 373 -14.94 -12.02 18.24
C VAL A 373 -15.30 -13.04 19.30
N LYS A 374 -16.50 -12.96 19.89
CA LYS A 374 -16.99 -13.92 20.90
C LYS A 374 -16.94 -15.38 20.44
N LYS A 375 -17.02 -15.62 19.15
CA LYS A 375 -17.03 -16.96 18.58
C LYS A 375 -15.65 -17.60 18.48
N TYR A 376 -14.59 -16.78 18.48
CA TYR A 376 -13.21 -17.25 18.19
C TYR A 376 -12.32 -17.28 19.40
N ILE A 377 -12.49 -16.34 20.33
CA ILE A 377 -11.49 -16.08 21.36
C ILE A 377 -11.77 -16.78 22.69
N LYS A 378 -10.72 -16.95 23.45
CA LYS A 378 -10.69 -17.49 24.81
C LYS A 378 -10.46 -16.39 25.86
N ALA A 379 -9.76 -15.32 25.49
CA ALA A 379 -9.53 -14.12 26.29
C ALA A 379 -9.33 -12.92 25.40
N LEU A 380 -9.69 -11.73 25.89
CA LEU A 380 -9.51 -10.45 25.21
C LEU A 380 -8.74 -9.49 26.07
N ILE A 381 -7.67 -8.92 25.52
CA ILE A 381 -6.83 -7.94 26.21
C ILE A 381 -6.82 -6.68 25.34
N LEU A 382 -7.23 -5.56 25.89
CA LEU A 382 -7.41 -4.32 25.14
C LEU A 382 -6.51 -3.23 25.68
N PHE A 383 -5.77 -2.55 24.79
CA PHE A 383 -5.10 -1.32 25.14
C PHE A 383 -6.12 -0.23 25.45
N LYS A 384 -5.92 0.53 26.54
CA LYS A 384 -6.77 1.67 26.89
C LYS A 384 -6.88 2.67 25.71
N GLY A 385 -8.08 3.18 25.49
CA GLY A 385 -8.37 4.16 24.43
C GLY A 385 -9.83 4.18 24.01
N ALA A 386 -10.23 5.18 23.25
CA ALA A 386 -11.63 5.42 22.87
C ALA A 386 -12.29 4.26 22.11
N ALA A 387 -11.52 3.51 21.30
CA ALA A 387 -12.04 2.30 20.64
C ALA A 387 -12.34 1.19 21.66
N THR A 388 -11.52 1.07 22.70
CA THR A 388 -11.65 0.05 23.75
C THR A 388 -12.97 0.20 24.48
N ASP A 389 -13.36 1.41 24.85
CA ASP A 389 -14.61 1.68 25.55
C ASP A 389 -15.83 1.30 24.69
N LYS A 390 -15.78 1.61 23.40
CA LYS A 390 -16.81 1.20 22.42
C LYS A 390 -16.87 -0.32 22.23
N ILE A 391 -15.72 -0.98 22.17
CA ILE A 391 -15.64 -2.45 22.03
C ILE A 391 -16.23 -3.12 23.28
N ILE A 392 -15.85 -2.69 24.48
CA ILE A 392 -16.37 -3.25 25.74
C ILE A 392 -17.89 -3.05 25.83
N SER A 393 -18.37 -1.85 25.51
CA SER A 393 -19.81 -1.54 25.46
C SER A 393 -20.56 -2.46 24.47
N ALA A 394 -20.02 -2.67 23.27
CA ALA A 394 -20.62 -3.53 22.27
C ALA A 394 -20.56 -5.02 22.62
N LEU A 395 -19.53 -5.46 23.37
CA LEU A 395 -19.41 -6.82 23.85
C LEU A 395 -20.46 -7.14 24.92
N GLY A 396 -20.78 -6.22 25.85
CA GLY A 396 -21.64 -6.54 26.98
C GLY A 396 -21.10 -7.72 27.79
N LYS A 397 -21.98 -8.59 28.30
CA LYS A 397 -21.58 -9.78 29.07
C LYS A 397 -20.81 -10.80 28.22
N THR A 398 -19.69 -11.30 28.74
CA THR A 398 -18.83 -12.30 28.09
C THR A 398 -18.65 -13.53 28.97
N LYS A 399 -18.35 -14.68 28.34
CA LYS A 399 -18.01 -15.94 29.04
C LYS A 399 -16.48 -16.12 29.19
N PHE A 400 -15.71 -15.16 28.75
CA PHE A 400 -14.25 -15.16 28.80
C PHE A 400 -13.74 -13.86 29.43
N PRO A 401 -12.52 -13.83 29.99
CA PRO A 401 -11.96 -12.65 30.59
C PRO A 401 -11.70 -11.54 29.56
N VAL A 402 -12.01 -10.30 29.96
CA VAL A 402 -11.73 -9.08 29.21
C VAL A 402 -10.94 -8.15 30.11
N GLU A 403 -9.73 -7.82 29.72
CA GLU A 403 -8.79 -7.01 30.50
C GLU A 403 -8.38 -5.75 29.74
N SER A 404 -8.26 -4.63 30.45
CA SER A 404 -7.73 -3.37 29.89
C SER A 404 -6.33 -3.09 30.41
N VAL A 405 -5.40 -2.77 29.53
CA VAL A 405 -3.99 -2.55 29.82
C VAL A 405 -3.48 -1.24 29.21
N ASP A 406 -2.35 -0.76 29.72
CA ASP A 406 -1.67 0.45 29.27
C ASP A 406 -0.31 0.18 28.62
N SER A 407 0.21 -1.05 28.72
CA SER A 407 1.49 -1.41 28.14
C SER A 407 1.48 -2.79 27.45
N MET A 408 2.41 -3.00 26.55
CA MET A 408 2.60 -4.27 25.86
C MET A 408 3.11 -5.36 26.82
N GLU A 409 3.95 -4.99 27.74
CA GLU A 409 4.50 -5.88 28.78
C GLU A 409 3.36 -6.50 29.59
N LYS A 410 2.42 -5.66 30.07
CA LYS A 410 1.24 -6.10 30.83
C LYS A 410 0.31 -6.96 29.96
N ALA A 411 0.08 -6.56 28.70
CA ALA A 411 -0.71 -7.35 27.77
C ALA A 411 -0.13 -8.76 27.59
N MET A 412 1.18 -8.85 27.40
CA MET A 412 1.87 -10.12 27.22
C MET A 412 1.91 -10.98 28.47
N GLU A 413 2.02 -10.37 29.66
CA GLU A 413 1.93 -11.07 30.97
C GLU A 413 0.57 -11.76 31.09
N ILE A 414 -0.53 -11.01 30.92
CA ILE A 414 -1.89 -11.52 31.03
C ILE A 414 -2.16 -12.57 29.93
N ALA A 415 -1.69 -12.32 28.69
CA ALA A 415 -1.88 -13.27 27.59
C ALA A 415 -1.21 -14.62 27.88
N ARG A 416 0.01 -14.60 28.44
CA ARG A 416 0.72 -15.83 28.82
C ARG A 416 0.03 -16.55 29.99
N ALA A 417 -0.43 -15.83 31.00
CA ALA A 417 -1.16 -16.41 32.14
C ALA A 417 -2.45 -17.13 31.72
N ASN A 418 -3.12 -16.61 30.69
CA ASN A 418 -4.34 -17.20 30.11
C ASN A 418 -4.09 -18.27 29.03
N SER A 419 -2.83 -18.54 28.65
CA SER A 419 -2.49 -19.46 27.58
C SER A 419 -2.07 -20.84 28.07
N LYS A 420 -2.31 -21.88 27.24
CA LYS A 420 -1.82 -23.24 27.41
C LYS A 420 -1.35 -23.81 26.08
N LYS A 421 -0.68 -24.96 26.11
CA LYS A 421 -0.23 -25.67 24.90
C LYS A 421 -1.39 -25.84 23.92
N GLY A 422 -1.17 -25.46 22.67
CA GLY A 422 -2.14 -25.47 21.57
C GLY A 422 -2.91 -24.19 21.39
N ASP A 423 -2.72 -23.18 22.26
CA ASP A 423 -3.34 -21.85 22.13
C ASP A 423 -2.55 -20.93 21.19
N ILE A 424 -3.21 -19.84 20.77
CA ILE A 424 -2.62 -18.75 19.99
C ILE A 424 -2.73 -17.44 20.77
N ILE A 425 -1.66 -16.66 20.76
CA ILE A 425 -1.68 -15.23 21.11
C ILE A 425 -1.60 -14.44 19.81
N LEU A 426 -2.64 -13.68 19.53
CA LEU A 426 -2.80 -12.83 18.34
C LEU A 426 -2.83 -11.37 18.76
N LEU A 427 -1.90 -10.56 18.24
CA LEU A 427 -1.93 -9.10 18.30
C LEU A 427 -2.53 -8.56 17.01
N SER A 428 -3.80 -7.99 17.08
CA SER A 428 -4.53 -7.54 15.88
C SER A 428 -5.45 -6.35 16.20
#